data_ee61a9c73916b3ea4f34a3224ba33753
#
_entry.id   ee61a9c73916b3ea4f34a3224ba33753
#
_cell.length_a   1.000
_cell.length_b   1.000
_cell.length_c   1.000
_cell.angle_alpha   90.00
_cell.angle_beta   90.00
_cell.angle_gamma   90.00
#
_symmetry.space_group_name_H-M   'P 1'
#
loop_
_entity.id
_entity.type
_entity.pdbx_description
1 polymer ?
#
loop_
_entity_poly.entity_id
_entity_poly.type
_entity_poly.pdbx_seq_one_letter_code
_entity_poly.pdbx_strand_id
1 'polypeptide(L)'
;MTITLSTDLPAYPTFTEGIRRAPDRGYRLTPAQTETALRNALRYIPVELHEQLAPELMDELLTRGKIYGYRFRPEGDLKAKPIDEYKGNCIEGKAFQVMIDNNLSFDIALYPYELVTYGETGQVCQNWMQYRLIKQYLEVMTNEQTLVVESGHPLGLFKSHPEAPRVIITNSMMVGMFDNQKDWEIAAQMGVANYGQMTAGGWMYIGPQGIVHGTFNTLLNAGRMKLGVPQDGNLNGHLFVSSGLGGMSGAQPKAAEIAGAVAIIAEVDYSRIETRHRQGWVQHITSDLSEAYRLAADAIDRRIPCSIAYHGNVCLLYTSPSPRDYAAYRM
;
A
#
# COMPACT_ATOMS: atom_id res chain seq x y z
N MET A 1 3.12 -29.61 -5.35
CA MET A 1 2.10 -30.04 -4.35
C MET A 1 1.04 -28.97 -4.35
N THR A 2 -0.20 -29.34 -4.62
CA THR A 2 -1.35 -28.41 -4.54
C THR A 2 -1.93 -28.49 -3.14
N ILE A 3 -2.00 -27.39 -2.43
CA ILE A 3 -2.63 -27.28 -1.11
C ILE A 3 -4.05 -26.74 -1.32
N THR A 4 -5.01 -27.34 -0.66
CA THR A 4 -6.41 -26.90 -0.60
C THR A 4 -6.78 -26.52 0.83
N LEU A 5 -7.80 -25.70 0.99
CA LEU A 5 -8.33 -25.38 2.31
C LEU A 5 -8.99 -26.62 2.95
N SER A 6 -9.07 -26.62 4.28
CA SER A 6 -9.81 -27.65 5.03
C SER A 6 -11.31 -27.59 4.71
N THR A 7 -11.97 -28.72 4.86
CA THR A 7 -13.44 -28.83 4.81
C THR A 7 -14.12 -28.25 6.07
N ASP A 8 -13.37 -28.01 7.14
CA ASP A 8 -13.88 -27.36 8.35
C ASP A 8 -14.08 -25.87 8.12
N LEU A 9 -15.32 -25.44 8.05
CA LEU A 9 -15.67 -24.05 7.90
C LEU A 9 -15.61 -23.32 9.24
N PRO A 10 -14.83 -22.24 9.34
CA PRO A 10 -14.87 -21.37 10.51
C PRO A 10 -16.24 -20.71 10.67
N ALA A 11 -16.55 -20.25 11.88
CA ALA A 11 -17.67 -19.35 12.09
C ALA A 11 -17.45 -18.04 11.30
N TYR A 12 -18.55 -17.37 10.93
CA TYR A 12 -18.42 -16.04 10.32
C TYR A 12 -17.83 -15.07 11.36
N PRO A 13 -16.80 -14.28 11.02
CA PRO A 13 -16.07 -13.47 11.99
C PRO A 13 -16.92 -12.31 12.53
N THR A 14 -16.68 -11.96 13.78
CA THR A 14 -17.15 -10.70 14.35
C THR A 14 -16.18 -9.58 13.99
N PHE A 15 -16.70 -8.43 13.58
CA PHE A 15 -15.87 -7.26 13.30
C PHE A 15 -15.69 -6.44 14.58
N THR A 16 -14.44 -6.16 14.92
CA THR A 16 -14.12 -5.32 16.09
C THR A 16 -14.55 -3.88 15.85
N GLU A 17 -15.28 -3.32 16.76
CA GLU A 17 -15.74 -1.92 16.69
C GLU A 17 -14.53 -0.96 16.66
N GLY A 18 -14.66 0.15 15.90
CA GLY A 18 -13.62 1.16 15.76
C GLY A 18 -12.50 0.83 14.78
N ILE A 19 -12.43 -0.40 14.28
CA ILE A 19 -11.46 -0.76 13.25
C ILE A 19 -11.94 -0.30 11.88
N ARG A 20 -11.06 0.40 11.16
CA ARG A 20 -11.36 0.98 9.85
C ARG A 20 -11.68 -0.11 8.82
N ARG A 21 -12.69 0.18 8.00
CA ARG A 21 -13.15 -0.66 6.89
C ARG A 21 -12.91 0.06 5.57
N ALA A 22 -12.53 -0.69 4.54
CA ALA A 22 -12.42 -0.12 3.19
C ALA A 22 -13.78 0.38 2.68
N PRO A 23 -13.82 1.47 1.89
CA PRO A 23 -15.02 1.87 1.19
C PRO A 23 -15.55 0.76 0.27
N ASP A 24 -16.86 0.72 0.09
CA ASP A 24 -17.47 -0.19 -0.87
C ASP A 24 -17.10 0.23 -2.28
N ARG A 25 -16.69 -0.74 -3.12
CA ARG A 25 -16.22 -0.46 -4.49
C ARG A 25 -17.35 -0.22 -5.50
N GLY A 26 -18.58 -0.50 -5.11
CA GLY A 26 -19.72 -0.50 -6.02
C GLY A 26 -19.63 -1.65 -7.03
N TYR A 27 -20.71 -2.41 -7.16
CA TYR A 27 -20.77 -3.55 -8.09
C TYR A 27 -20.92 -3.09 -9.55
N ARG A 28 -20.06 -3.58 -10.45
CA ARG A 28 -19.98 -3.15 -11.86
C ARG A 28 -19.81 -4.29 -12.86
N LEU A 29 -19.91 -5.54 -12.41
CA LEU A 29 -19.63 -6.71 -13.22
C LEU A 29 -20.83 -7.09 -14.09
N THR A 30 -20.56 -7.60 -15.29
CA THR A 30 -21.55 -8.30 -16.10
C THR A 30 -21.81 -9.71 -15.51
N PRO A 31 -22.90 -10.41 -15.87
CA PRO A 31 -23.16 -11.77 -15.40
C PRO A 31 -21.99 -12.74 -15.62
N ALA A 32 -21.33 -12.69 -16.78
CA ALA A 32 -20.18 -13.55 -17.07
C ALA A 32 -18.95 -13.18 -16.22
N GLN A 33 -18.74 -11.90 -15.92
CA GLN A 33 -17.68 -11.45 -15.03
C GLN A 33 -17.98 -11.83 -13.57
N THR A 34 -19.24 -11.79 -13.16
CA THR A 34 -19.68 -12.23 -11.83
C THR A 34 -19.42 -13.72 -11.63
N GLU A 35 -19.76 -14.53 -12.62
CA GLU A 35 -19.45 -15.98 -12.62
C GLU A 35 -17.92 -16.20 -12.51
N THR A 36 -17.14 -15.42 -13.24
CA THR A 36 -15.67 -15.47 -13.17
C THR A 36 -15.15 -15.11 -11.78
N ALA A 37 -15.70 -14.05 -11.15
CA ALA A 37 -15.34 -13.65 -9.79
C ALA A 37 -15.60 -14.76 -8.78
N LEU A 38 -16.78 -15.35 -8.84
CA LEU A 38 -17.17 -16.42 -7.96
C LEU A 38 -16.32 -17.69 -8.16
N ARG A 39 -16.08 -18.07 -9.41
CA ARG A 39 -15.20 -19.20 -9.76
C ARG A 39 -13.77 -18.99 -9.28
N ASN A 40 -13.21 -17.78 -9.40
CA ASN A 40 -11.89 -17.46 -8.89
C ASN A 40 -11.82 -17.57 -7.36
N ALA A 41 -12.85 -17.11 -6.66
CA ALA A 41 -12.92 -17.20 -5.21
C ALA A 41 -13.05 -18.66 -4.73
N LEU A 42 -13.85 -19.47 -5.40
CA LEU A 42 -14.08 -20.88 -5.07
C LEU A 42 -12.93 -21.81 -5.49
N ARG A 43 -11.99 -21.35 -6.29
CA ARG A 43 -10.96 -22.17 -6.96
C ARG A 43 -10.18 -23.10 -6.03
N TYR A 44 -9.91 -22.67 -4.80
CA TYR A 44 -9.10 -23.41 -3.82
C TYR A 44 -9.92 -23.98 -2.67
N ILE A 45 -11.23 -23.83 -2.74
CA ILE A 45 -12.17 -24.36 -1.75
C ILE A 45 -12.60 -25.74 -2.18
N PRO A 46 -12.70 -26.72 -1.27
CA PRO A 46 -13.26 -28.04 -1.57
C PRO A 46 -14.64 -27.93 -2.20
N VAL A 47 -14.90 -28.74 -3.26
CA VAL A 47 -16.11 -28.62 -4.08
C VAL A 47 -17.40 -28.85 -3.26
N GLU A 48 -17.33 -29.70 -2.24
CA GLU A 48 -18.42 -29.98 -1.32
C GLU A 48 -18.89 -28.75 -0.52
N LEU A 49 -18.08 -27.71 -0.42
CA LEU A 49 -18.41 -26.46 0.28
C LEU A 49 -18.92 -25.36 -0.66
N HIS A 50 -18.86 -25.57 -1.97
CA HIS A 50 -19.19 -24.52 -2.95
C HIS A 50 -20.66 -24.09 -2.84
N GLU A 51 -21.59 -25.03 -2.71
CA GLU A 51 -23.03 -24.73 -2.61
C GLU A 51 -23.33 -23.87 -1.36
N GLN A 52 -22.66 -24.17 -0.26
CA GLN A 52 -22.83 -23.43 1.00
C GLN A 52 -22.20 -22.03 0.96
N LEU A 53 -21.02 -21.91 0.34
CA LEU A 53 -20.24 -20.65 0.36
C LEU A 53 -20.60 -19.69 -0.77
N ALA A 54 -21.05 -20.19 -1.92
CA ALA A 54 -21.34 -19.34 -3.07
C ALA A 54 -22.33 -18.20 -2.77
N PRO A 55 -23.44 -18.42 -2.02
CA PRO A 55 -24.35 -17.32 -1.66
C PRO A 55 -23.68 -16.26 -0.79
N GLU A 56 -22.84 -16.64 0.17
CA GLU A 56 -22.13 -15.73 1.07
C GLU A 56 -21.10 -14.89 0.30
N LEU A 57 -20.31 -15.55 -0.55
CA LEU A 57 -19.32 -14.86 -1.40
C LEU A 57 -19.98 -13.93 -2.42
N MET A 58 -21.15 -14.30 -2.90
CA MET A 58 -21.97 -13.46 -3.78
C MET A 58 -22.48 -12.22 -3.04
N ASP A 59 -22.94 -12.36 -1.80
CA ASP A 59 -23.36 -11.23 -0.97
C ASP A 59 -22.21 -10.25 -0.74
N GLU A 60 -21.01 -10.74 -0.42
CA GLU A 60 -19.82 -9.90 -0.32
C GLU A 60 -19.55 -9.13 -1.63
N LEU A 61 -19.64 -9.80 -2.79
CA LEU A 61 -19.41 -9.18 -4.08
C LEU A 61 -20.43 -8.07 -4.38
N LEU A 62 -21.70 -8.32 -4.08
CA LEU A 62 -22.79 -7.37 -4.35
C LEU A 62 -22.75 -6.17 -3.40
N THR A 63 -22.43 -6.39 -2.12
CA THR A 63 -22.45 -5.35 -1.08
C THR A 63 -21.14 -4.57 -0.99
N ARG A 64 -20.00 -5.27 -1.12
CA ARG A 64 -18.66 -4.68 -0.97
C ARG A 64 -17.96 -4.40 -2.30
N GLY A 65 -18.50 -4.91 -3.42
CA GLY A 65 -17.89 -4.83 -4.74
C GLY A 65 -16.64 -5.70 -4.92
N LYS A 66 -16.35 -6.59 -3.97
CA LYS A 66 -15.26 -7.58 -4.05
C LYS A 66 -15.50 -8.73 -3.07
N ILE A 67 -15.04 -9.92 -3.44
CA ILE A 67 -15.05 -11.09 -2.55
C ILE A 67 -13.78 -11.05 -1.68
N TYR A 68 -13.95 -10.85 -0.39
CA TYR A 68 -12.87 -10.90 0.60
C TYR A 68 -12.78 -12.24 1.31
N GLY A 69 -13.86 -12.99 1.37
CA GLY A 69 -13.95 -14.29 2.06
C GLY A 69 -13.79 -14.14 3.56
N TYR A 70 -14.50 -13.20 4.17
CA TYR A 70 -14.36 -12.84 5.57
C TYR A 70 -14.44 -14.01 6.54
N ARG A 71 -15.24 -15.04 6.24
CA ARG A 71 -15.33 -16.27 7.03
C ARG A 71 -13.96 -16.92 7.29
N PHE A 72 -13.03 -16.78 6.34
CA PHE A 72 -11.69 -17.38 6.43
C PHE A 72 -10.68 -16.50 7.17
N ARG A 73 -11.06 -15.28 7.56
CA ARG A 73 -10.21 -14.42 8.36
C ARG A 73 -10.03 -15.00 9.76
N PRO A 74 -8.80 -15.08 10.29
CA PRO A 74 -8.60 -15.36 11.71
C PRO A 74 -9.27 -14.29 12.58
N GLU A 75 -9.77 -14.70 13.76
CA GLU A 75 -10.36 -13.75 14.70
C GLU A 75 -9.32 -12.84 15.35
N GLY A 76 -9.77 -11.68 15.79
CA GLY A 76 -8.97 -10.71 16.52
C GLY A 76 -7.94 -9.97 15.69
N ASP A 77 -6.96 -9.40 16.35
CA ASP A 77 -5.83 -8.69 15.74
C ASP A 77 -4.73 -9.67 15.32
N LEU A 78 -4.23 -9.54 14.10
CA LEU A 78 -3.18 -10.39 13.54
C LEU A 78 -1.78 -9.89 13.91
N LYS A 79 -1.58 -9.41 15.13
CA LYS A 79 -0.25 -8.96 15.57
C LYS A 79 0.81 -10.04 15.31
N ALA A 80 1.91 -9.60 14.72
CA ALA A 80 3.07 -10.47 14.57
C ALA A 80 3.55 -10.98 15.92
N LYS A 81 3.90 -12.26 15.96
CA LYS A 81 4.45 -12.95 17.13
C LYS A 81 5.96 -13.14 16.97
N PRO A 82 6.69 -13.51 18.03
CA PRO A 82 8.05 -14.01 17.91
C PRO A 82 8.16 -15.12 16.85
N ILE A 83 9.25 -15.11 16.09
CA ILE A 83 9.40 -15.99 14.92
C ILE A 83 9.34 -17.49 15.27
N ASP A 84 9.74 -17.86 16.47
CA ASP A 84 9.73 -19.24 16.97
C ASP A 84 8.32 -19.76 17.26
N GLU A 85 7.35 -18.90 17.41
CA GLU A 85 5.95 -19.29 17.56
C GLU A 85 5.28 -19.66 16.23
N TYR A 86 5.93 -19.35 15.09
CA TYR A 86 5.44 -19.72 13.78
C TYR A 86 5.91 -21.11 13.37
N LYS A 87 5.00 -21.88 12.79
CA LYS A 87 5.33 -23.17 12.17
C LYS A 87 6.04 -22.93 10.84
N GLY A 88 6.98 -23.77 10.50
CA GLY A 88 7.67 -23.72 9.21
C GLY A 88 8.93 -24.58 9.18
N ASN A 89 9.21 -25.15 8.01
CA ASN A 89 10.37 -26.01 7.77
C ASN A 89 11.66 -25.21 7.53
N CYS A 90 11.55 -23.90 7.20
CA CYS A 90 12.69 -23.01 7.03
C CYS A 90 12.42 -21.67 7.72
N ILE A 91 13.50 -20.98 8.08
CA ILE A 91 13.41 -19.70 8.81
C ILE A 91 12.74 -18.61 7.97
N GLU A 92 12.99 -18.60 6.67
CA GLU A 92 12.42 -17.64 5.74
C GLU A 92 10.90 -17.79 5.64
N GLY A 93 10.39 -19.04 5.62
CA GLY A 93 8.95 -19.30 5.64
C GLY A 93 8.27 -18.75 6.90
N LYS A 94 8.92 -18.87 8.05
CA LYS A 94 8.46 -18.24 9.30
C LYS A 94 8.55 -16.72 9.23
N ALA A 95 9.66 -16.16 8.73
CA ALA A 95 9.86 -14.72 8.62
C ALA A 95 8.81 -14.05 7.72
N PHE A 96 8.47 -14.65 6.58
CA PHE A 96 7.39 -14.14 5.73
C PHE A 96 6.03 -14.16 6.42
N GLN A 97 5.74 -15.18 7.24
CA GLN A 97 4.50 -15.20 8.02
C GLN A 97 4.46 -14.07 9.05
N VAL A 98 5.58 -13.79 9.73
CA VAL A 98 5.72 -12.63 10.63
C VAL A 98 5.39 -11.33 9.88
N MET A 99 5.97 -11.14 8.69
CA MET A 99 5.77 -9.92 7.88
C MET A 99 4.33 -9.77 7.41
N ILE A 100 3.68 -10.85 6.98
CA ILE A 100 2.26 -10.84 6.56
C ILE A 100 1.37 -10.43 7.73
N ASP A 101 1.54 -11.05 8.89
CA ASP A 101 0.72 -10.77 10.06
C ASP A 101 0.95 -9.33 10.55
N ASN A 102 2.20 -8.87 10.59
CA ASN A 102 2.52 -7.48 10.92
C ASN A 102 1.84 -6.49 9.98
N ASN A 103 1.82 -6.76 8.67
CA ASN A 103 1.17 -5.91 7.68
C ASN A 103 -0.35 -5.85 7.83
N LEU A 104 -0.97 -6.83 8.50
CA LEU A 104 -2.42 -6.93 8.70
C LEU A 104 -2.87 -6.61 10.13
N SER A 105 -1.94 -6.26 11.03
CA SER A 105 -2.28 -5.80 12.38
C SER A 105 -3.16 -4.56 12.33
N PHE A 106 -4.08 -4.45 13.28
CA PHE A 106 -4.97 -3.30 13.44
C PHE A 106 -4.24 -1.97 13.64
N ASP A 107 -3.03 -2.02 14.21
CA ASP A 107 -2.19 -0.84 14.42
C ASP A 107 -1.48 -0.38 13.13
N ILE A 108 -1.29 -1.28 12.15
CA ILE A 108 -0.49 -1.05 10.94
C ILE A 108 -1.38 -0.89 9.70
N ALA A 109 -2.30 -1.85 9.48
CA ALA A 109 -3.12 -1.90 8.28
C ALA A 109 -4.10 -0.73 8.20
N LEU A 110 -4.24 -0.15 7.01
CA LEU A 110 -5.26 0.88 6.76
C LEU A 110 -6.67 0.29 6.82
N TYR A 111 -6.87 -0.88 6.20
CA TYR A 111 -8.13 -1.64 6.20
C TYR A 111 -7.83 -3.13 6.44
N PRO A 112 -7.62 -3.52 7.70
CA PRO A 112 -7.13 -4.87 8.02
C PRO A 112 -8.11 -5.98 7.65
N TYR A 113 -9.40 -5.71 7.65
CA TYR A 113 -10.41 -6.69 7.23
C TYR A 113 -10.43 -6.91 5.72
N GLU A 114 -10.05 -5.93 4.95
CA GLU A 114 -9.98 -5.96 3.48
C GLU A 114 -8.55 -6.21 2.97
N LEU A 115 -7.64 -6.67 3.85
CA LEU A 115 -6.24 -7.03 3.53
C LEU A 115 -5.40 -5.88 2.98
N VAL A 116 -5.81 -4.62 3.24
CA VAL A 116 -5.12 -3.43 2.73
C VAL A 116 -4.19 -2.89 3.80
N THR A 117 -2.88 -2.95 3.54
CA THR A 117 -1.87 -2.40 4.44
C THR A 117 -1.83 -0.89 4.36
N TYR A 118 -1.74 -0.32 3.16
CA TYR A 118 -1.70 1.14 2.95
C TYR A 118 -2.22 1.52 1.56
N GLY A 119 -2.48 2.82 1.39
CA GLY A 119 -3.07 3.33 0.17
C GLY A 119 -4.53 2.89 0.04
N GLU A 120 -5.08 2.98 -1.17
CA GLU A 120 -6.47 2.59 -1.42
C GLU A 120 -6.60 1.09 -1.70
N THR A 121 -5.54 0.48 -2.23
CA THR A 121 -5.57 -0.88 -2.80
C THR A 121 -4.30 -1.69 -2.53
N GLY A 122 -3.44 -1.25 -1.62
CA GLY A 122 -2.20 -1.97 -1.26
C GLY A 122 -2.48 -3.26 -0.49
N GLN A 123 -2.98 -4.29 -1.19
CA GLN A 123 -3.40 -5.55 -0.60
C GLN A 123 -2.25 -6.54 -0.43
N VAL A 124 -2.26 -7.26 0.68
CA VAL A 124 -1.33 -8.35 0.99
C VAL A 124 -1.56 -9.57 0.09
N CYS A 125 -2.83 -9.87 -0.19
CA CYS A 125 -3.26 -10.93 -1.12
C CYS A 125 -4.70 -10.67 -1.55
N GLN A 126 -5.24 -11.52 -2.43
CA GLN A 126 -6.57 -11.30 -3.02
C GLN A 126 -7.72 -11.35 -2.01
N ASN A 127 -7.71 -12.33 -1.11
CA ASN A 127 -8.77 -12.58 -0.16
C ASN A 127 -8.27 -13.45 1.00
N TRP A 128 -9.11 -13.72 2.00
CA TRP A 128 -8.73 -14.49 3.18
C TRP A 128 -8.52 -15.98 2.90
N MET A 129 -9.12 -16.54 1.85
CA MET A 129 -8.80 -17.89 1.40
C MET A 129 -7.33 -17.96 0.95
N GLN A 130 -6.89 -16.99 0.16
CA GLN A 130 -5.51 -16.90 -0.31
C GLN A 130 -4.52 -16.66 0.83
N TYR A 131 -4.88 -15.84 1.82
CA TYR A 131 -4.09 -15.66 3.03
C TYR A 131 -3.81 -17.02 3.72
N ARG A 132 -4.83 -17.83 3.94
CA ARG A 132 -4.67 -19.16 4.57
C ARG A 132 -3.78 -20.08 3.74
N LEU A 133 -3.98 -20.11 2.43
CA LEU A 133 -3.16 -20.93 1.53
C LEU A 133 -1.70 -20.48 1.51
N ILE A 134 -1.44 -19.18 1.43
CA ILE A 134 -0.09 -18.62 1.48
C ILE A 134 0.60 -19.04 2.80
N LYS A 135 -0.08 -18.92 3.93
CA LYS A 135 0.47 -19.34 5.23
C LYS A 135 0.80 -20.83 5.23
N GLN A 136 -0.08 -21.70 4.72
CA GLN A 136 0.17 -23.15 4.61
C GLN A 136 1.36 -23.46 3.69
N TYR A 137 1.50 -22.78 2.55
CA TYR A 137 2.68 -22.93 1.68
C TYR A 137 3.97 -22.51 2.38
N LEU A 138 3.95 -21.41 3.13
CA LEU A 138 5.11 -20.94 3.90
C LEU A 138 5.49 -21.90 5.05
N GLU A 139 4.50 -22.59 5.64
CA GLU A 139 4.75 -23.61 6.67
C GLU A 139 5.45 -24.85 6.13
N VAL A 140 5.05 -25.33 4.94
CA VAL A 140 5.60 -26.57 4.36
C VAL A 140 6.81 -26.34 3.45
N MET A 141 7.09 -25.10 3.07
CA MET A 141 8.20 -24.73 2.19
C MET A 141 9.56 -25.15 2.78
N THR A 142 10.43 -25.67 1.91
CA THR A 142 11.82 -26.02 2.25
C THR A 142 12.79 -25.03 1.60
N ASN A 143 14.08 -25.13 1.97
CA ASN A 143 15.15 -24.30 1.37
C ASN A 143 15.42 -24.60 -0.11
N GLU A 144 14.86 -25.69 -0.63
CA GLU A 144 14.97 -26.06 -2.05
C GLU A 144 13.72 -25.71 -2.86
N GLN A 145 12.87 -24.85 -2.30
CA GLN A 145 11.62 -24.45 -2.95
C GLN A 145 11.44 -22.92 -2.94
N THR A 146 10.74 -22.43 -3.92
CA THR A 146 10.29 -21.04 -4.04
C THR A 146 8.77 -21.01 -4.15
N LEU A 147 8.13 -20.24 -3.30
CA LEU A 147 6.71 -19.93 -3.42
C LEU A 147 6.53 -18.85 -4.48
N VAL A 148 5.69 -19.12 -5.47
CA VAL A 148 5.32 -18.13 -6.50
C VAL A 148 3.89 -17.66 -6.25
N VAL A 149 3.72 -16.34 -6.21
CA VAL A 149 2.43 -15.67 -6.02
C VAL A 149 2.21 -14.71 -7.17
N GLU A 150 1.07 -14.80 -7.83
CA GLU A 150 0.67 -13.92 -8.92
C GLU A 150 -0.60 -13.16 -8.55
N SER A 151 -0.54 -11.83 -8.57
CA SER A 151 -1.69 -10.97 -8.24
C SER A 151 -2.43 -11.38 -6.96
N GLY A 152 -1.66 -11.73 -5.92
CA GLY A 152 -2.19 -12.17 -4.63
C GLY A 152 -2.70 -13.61 -4.57
N HIS A 153 -2.50 -14.42 -5.64
CA HIS A 153 -2.84 -15.85 -5.68
C HIS A 153 -1.57 -16.71 -5.57
N PRO A 154 -1.47 -17.63 -4.61
CA PRO A 154 -0.35 -18.58 -4.59
C PRO A 154 -0.51 -19.60 -5.73
N LEU A 155 0.48 -19.67 -6.59
CA LEU A 155 0.52 -20.64 -7.69
C LEU A 155 1.07 -21.99 -7.23
N GLY A 156 1.95 -22.00 -6.22
CA GLY A 156 2.51 -23.21 -5.64
C GLY A 156 3.97 -23.09 -5.28
N LEU A 157 4.52 -24.19 -4.74
CA LEU A 157 5.95 -24.35 -4.45
C LEU A 157 6.65 -24.98 -5.66
N PHE A 158 7.62 -24.27 -6.18
CA PHE A 158 8.46 -24.70 -7.30
C PHE A 158 9.84 -25.13 -6.80
N LYS A 159 10.42 -26.15 -7.44
CA LYS A 159 11.77 -26.59 -7.12
C LYS A 159 12.77 -25.47 -7.43
N SER A 160 13.67 -25.24 -6.50
CA SER A 160 14.69 -24.20 -6.58
C SER A 160 15.96 -24.66 -5.85
N HIS A 161 16.79 -23.76 -5.34
CA HIS A 161 18.02 -24.07 -4.62
C HIS A 161 18.17 -23.13 -3.41
N PRO A 162 19.00 -23.43 -2.41
CA PRO A 162 19.10 -22.67 -1.16
C PRO A 162 19.40 -21.17 -1.31
N GLU A 163 20.09 -20.78 -2.36
CA GLU A 163 20.46 -19.39 -2.64
C GLU A 163 19.38 -18.64 -3.46
N ALA A 164 18.34 -19.34 -3.95
CA ALA A 164 17.25 -18.70 -4.69
C ALA A 164 16.33 -17.91 -3.76
N PRO A 165 15.61 -16.91 -4.27
CA PRO A 165 14.54 -16.25 -3.53
C PRO A 165 13.52 -17.25 -3.01
N ARG A 166 13.18 -17.18 -1.73
CA ARG A 166 12.16 -18.08 -1.14
C ARG A 166 10.75 -17.76 -1.60
N VAL A 167 10.48 -16.51 -1.95
CA VAL A 167 9.17 -16.06 -2.46
C VAL A 167 9.40 -15.15 -3.65
N ILE A 168 8.62 -15.37 -4.71
CA ILE A 168 8.51 -14.47 -5.86
C ILE A 168 7.06 -14.01 -5.94
N ILE A 169 6.86 -12.70 -5.89
CA ILE A 169 5.55 -12.08 -5.99
C ILE A 169 5.51 -11.20 -7.23
N THR A 170 4.51 -11.42 -8.06
CA THR A 170 4.25 -10.61 -9.25
C THR A 170 2.81 -10.09 -9.21
N ASN A 171 2.57 -8.98 -9.87
CA ASN A 171 1.24 -8.46 -10.10
C ASN A 171 0.96 -8.40 -11.59
N SER A 172 -0.26 -8.77 -11.99
CA SER A 172 -0.72 -8.58 -13.36
C SER A 172 -0.65 -7.10 -13.70
N MET A 173 -0.05 -6.80 -14.82
CA MET A 173 0.00 -5.45 -15.34
C MET A 173 -1.16 -5.22 -16.32
N MET A 174 -1.87 -4.13 -16.13
CA MET A 174 -2.82 -3.62 -17.11
C MET A 174 -2.02 -2.85 -18.15
N VAL A 175 -2.17 -3.21 -19.41
CA VAL A 175 -1.38 -2.61 -20.51
C VAL A 175 -2.26 -2.26 -21.70
N GLY A 176 -1.82 -1.27 -22.49
CA GLY A 176 -2.48 -0.88 -23.71
C GLY A 176 -3.89 -0.34 -23.46
N MET A 177 -4.88 -0.95 -24.10
CA MET A 177 -6.28 -0.51 -24.03
C MET A 177 -6.96 -0.71 -22.67
N PHE A 178 -6.32 -1.43 -21.74
CA PHE A 178 -6.91 -1.84 -20.45
C PHE A 178 -6.28 -1.13 -19.25
N ASP A 179 -5.52 -0.07 -19.43
CA ASP A 179 -4.79 0.64 -18.39
C ASP A 179 -5.56 1.81 -17.74
N ASN A 180 -6.87 1.81 -17.88
CA ASN A 180 -7.74 2.80 -17.26
C ASN A 180 -8.36 2.31 -15.94
N GLN A 181 -8.78 3.25 -15.10
CA GLN A 181 -9.33 2.98 -13.78
C GLN A 181 -10.51 2.00 -13.80
N LYS A 182 -11.39 2.10 -14.80
CA LYS A 182 -12.57 1.24 -14.91
C LYS A 182 -12.21 -0.22 -15.12
N ASP A 183 -11.25 -0.50 -16.00
CA ASP A 183 -10.80 -1.86 -16.28
C ASP A 183 -10.06 -2.45 -15.06
N TRP A 184 -9.29 -1.64 -14.34
CA TRP A 184 -8.68 -2.00 -13.07
C TRP A 184 -9.72 -2.42 -12.02
N GLU A 185 -10.76 -1.63 -11.84
CA GLU A 185 -11.84 -1.92 -10.89
C GLU A 185 -12.55 -3.23 -11.25
N ILE A 186 -12.86 -3.44 -12.53
CA ILE A 186 -13.48 -4.68 -13.01
C ILE A 186 -12.55 -5.88 -12.76
N ALA A 187 -11.28 -5.77 -13.09
CA ALA A 187 -10.31 -6.84 -12.88
C ALA A 187 -10.11 -7.16 -11.38
N ALA A 188 -10.10 -6.14 -10.53
CA ALA A 188 -10.01 -6.31 -9.07
C ALA A 188 -11.25 -6.99 -8.50
N GLN A 189 -12.46 -6.62 -8.95
CA GLN A 189 -13.73 -7.24 -8.55
C GLN A 189 -13.79 -8.72 -8.98
N MET A 190 -13.28 -9.05 -10.16
CA MET A 190 -13.21 -10.43 -10.64
C MET A 190 -12.15 -11.27 -9.92
N GLY A 191 -11.32 -10.69 -9.05
CA GLY A 191 -10.20 -11.39 -8.43
C GLY A 191 -9.11 -11.79 -9.44
N VAL A 192 -8.96 -11.06 -10.53
CA VAL A 192 -7.97 -11.30 -11.59
C VAL A 192 -6.73 -10.47 -11.36
N ALA A 193 -6.88 -9.20 -11.03
CA ALA A 193 -5.78 -8.32 -10.69
C ALA A 193 -5.79 -7.96 -9.21
N ASN A 194 -4.61 -7.78 -8.66
CA ASN A 194 -4.41 -7.21 -7.35
C ASN A 194 -3.48 -6.02 -7.52
N TYR A 195 -4.02 -4.81 -7.37
CA TYR A 195 -3.21 -3.61 -7.35
C TYR A 195 -2.56 -3.49 -5.96
N GLY A 196 -1.58 -4.34 -5.73
CA GLY A 196 -0.70 -4.15 -4.58
C GLY A 196 0.37 -3.16 -4.94
N GLN A 197 0.48 -2.07 -4.20
CA GLN A 197 1.71 -1.30 -4.23
C GLN A 197 2.86 -2.24 -3.86
N MET A 198 4.00 -2.08 -4.52
CA MET A 198 5.11 -3.05 -4.52
C MET A 198 5.44 -3.61 -3.13
N THR A 199 5.56 -2.76 -2.12
CA THR A 199 5.95 -3.18 -0.77
C THR A 199 4.82 -3.84 0.01
N ALA A 200 3.56 -3.43 -0.16
CA ALA A 200 2.42 -4.10 0.48
C ALA A 200 2.20 -5.48 -0.12
N GLY A 201 2.17 -5.58 -1.45
CA GLY A 201 2.05 -6.84 -2.16
C GLY A 201 3.25 -7.77 -1.95
N GLY A 202 4.43 -7.22 -1.75
CA GLY A 202 5.67 -7.96 -1.45
C GLY A 202 5.87 -8.30 0.02
N TRP A 203 4.94 -7.97 0.90
CA TRP A 203 4.94 -8.22 2.35
C TRP A 203 6.10 -7.58 3.12
N MET A 204 6.88 -6.70 2.49
CA MET A 204 8.07 -6.08 3.08
C MET A 204 7.79 -4.68 3.64
N TYR A 205 6.53 -4.23 3.57
CA TYR A 205 6.11 -2.96 4.12
C TYR A 205 5.64 -3.11 5.56
N ILE A 206 6.21 -2.31 6.44
CA ILE A 206 5.90 -2.33 7.87
C ILE A 206 5.31 -1.01 8.37
N GLY A 207 4.96 -0.11 7.46
CA GLY A 207 4.27 1.15 7.76
C GLY A 207 4.82 2.34 6.96
N PRO A 208 4.19 3.54 7.06
CA PRO A 208 4.60 4.75 6.34
C PRO A 208 5.98 5.26 6.74
N GLN A 209 6.50 4.83 7.89
CA GLN A 209 7.84 5.20 8.39
C GLN A 209 8.96 4.84 7.40
N GLY A 210 8.83 3.75 6.64
CA GLY A 210 9.85 3.36 5.65
C GLY A 210 10.03 4.40 4.56
N ILE A 211 8.93 4.96 4.06
CA ILE A 211 8.95 6.01 3.03
C ILE A 211 9.43 7.34 3.61
N VAL A 212 9.00 7.71 4.81
CA VAL A 212 9.49 8.89 5.52
C VAL A 212 11.00 8.81 5.71
N HIS A 213 11.51 7.68 6.22
CA HIS A 213 12.93 7.45 6.43
C HIS A 213 13.73 7.47 5.12
N GLY A 214 13.25 6.79 4.09
CA GLY A 214 13.92 6.79 2.77
C GLY A 214 13.99 8.19 2.14
N THR A 215 12.89 8.93 2.17
CA THR A 215 12.84 10.31 1.65
C THR A 215 13.74 11.24 2.48
N PHE A 216 13.67 11.16 3.80
CA PHE A 216 14.54 11.93 4.71
C PHE A 216 16.03 11.73 4.40
N ASN A 217 16.47 10.46 4.32
CA ASN A 217 17.87 10.16 3.99
C ASN A 217 18.26 10.66 2.60
N THR A 218 17.38 10.51 1.62
CA THR A 218 17.62 10.97 0.25
C THR A 218 17.80 12.49 0.21
N LEU A 219 16.91 13.23 0.87
CA LEU A 219 16.97 14.69 0.92
C LEU A 219 18.24 15.20 1.62
N LEU A 220 18.57 14.63 2.78
CA LEU A 220 19.81 15.01 3.49
C LEU A 220 21.07 14.69 2.70
N ASN A 221 21.13 13.51 2.07
CA ASN A 221 22.28 13.16 1.25
C ASN A 221 22.40 14.06 0.01
N ALA A 222 21.28 14.38 -0.65
CA ALA A 222 21.28 15.34 -1.74
C ALA A 222 21.76 16.73 -1.28
N GLY A 223 21.31 17.19 -0.12
CA GLY A 223 21.78 18.45 0.49
C GLY A 223 23.27 18.44 0.78
N ARG A 224 23.79 17.36 1.35
CA ARG A 224 25.23 17.19 1.62
C ARG A 224 26.05 17.18 0.33
N MET A 225 25.61 16.43 -0.66
CA MET A 225 26.35 16.27 -1.92
C MET A 225 26.27 17.49 -2.85
N LYS A 226 25.18 18.24 -2.82
CA LYS A 226 24.89 19.27 -3.82
C LYS A 226 24.81 20.69 -3.25
N LEU A 227 24.50 20.86 -1.97
CA LEU A 227 24.31 22.15 -1.32
C LEU A 227 25.34 22.43 -0.23
N GLY A 228 26.28 21.50 0.02
CA GLY A 228 27.32 21.66 1.03
C GLY A 228 26.79 21.61 2.48
N VAL A 229 25.66 21.00 2.71
CA VAL A 229 25.13 20.81 4.07
C VAL A 229 26.08 19.94 4.88
N PRO A 230 26.52 20.39 6.08
CA PRO A 230 27.42 19.61 6.94
C PRO A 230 26.85 18.23 7.31
N GLN A 231 27.70 17.30 7.76
CA GLN A 231 27.31 15.93 8.11
C GLN A 231 26.24 15.89 9.24
N ASP A 232 26.36 16.78 10.20
CA ASP A 232 25.46 17.00 11.33
C ASP A 232 24.40 18.08 11.07
N GLY A 233 24.39 18.66 9.87
CA GLY A 233 23.46 19.73 9.47
C GLY A 233 22.11 19.19 8.99
N ASN A 234 21.20 20.13 8.79
CA ASN A 234 19.87 19.90 8.25
C ASN A 234 19.61 20.81 7.03
N LEU A 235 18.39 20.73 6.48
CA LEU A 235 17.99 21.49 5.29
C LEU A 235 17.29 22.82 5.60
N ASN A 236 17.54 23.43 6.76
CA ASN A 236 16.95 24.72 7.12
C ASN A 236 17.30 25.81 6.10
N GLY A 237 16.28 26.50 5.60
CA GLY A 237 16.43 27.52 4.57
C GLY A 237 16.52 26.97 3.13
N HIS A 238 16.33 25.68 2.94
CA HIS A 238 16.28 25.07 1.61
C HIS A 238 14.86 24.66 1.23
N LEU A 239 14.54 24.82 -0.07
CA LEU A 239 13.25 24.46 -0.65
C LEU A 239 13.34 23.09 -1.32
N PHE A 240 12.38 22.22 -1.00
CA PHE A 240 12.09 20.98 -1.71
C PHE A 240 10.78 21.12 -2.49
N VAL A 241 10.82 20.86 -3.79
CA VAL A 241 9.65 20.90 -4.66
C VAL A 241 9.40 19.51 -5.25
N SER A 242 8.18 19.02 -5.13
CA SER A 242 7.79 17.71 -5.66
C SER A 242 6.30 17.70 -6.01
N SER A 243 5.79 16.53 -6.39
CA SER A 243 4.38 16.33 -6.69
C SER A 243 3.87 14.99 -6.19
N GLY A 244 2.54 14.95 -6.00
CA GLY A 244 1.81 13.79 -5.55
C GLY A 244 1.69 13.70 -4.03
N LEU A 245 0.46 13.46 -3.55
CA LEU A 245 0.14 13.22 -2.15
C LEU A 245 -0.61 11.89 -1.95
N GLY A 246 -0.42 10.96 -2.89
CA GLY A 246 -0.98 9.61 -2.84
C GLY A 246 -0.37 8.72 -1.75
N GLY A 247 -0.55 7.42 -1.88
CA GLY A 247 -0.10 6.43 -0.88
C GLY A 247 1.38 6.50 -0.56
N MET A 248 2.23 6.59 -1.58
CA MET A 248 3.70 6.66 -1.43
C MET A 248 4.17 8.10 -1.22
N SER A 249 3.87 8.97 -2.17
CA SER A 249 4.38 10.35 -2.20
C SER A 249 3.84 11.23 -1.07
N GLY A 250 2.71 10.86 -0.46
CA GLY A 250 2.14 11.57 0.68
C GLY A 250 3.05 11.66 1.92
N ALA A 251 4.09 10.84 2.01
CA ALA A 251 5.09 10.89 3.07
C ALA A 251 6.18 11.97 2.85
N GLN A 252 6.33 12.47 1.63
CA GLN A 252 7.39 13.42 1.27
C GLN A 252 7.36 14.74 2.06
N PRO A 253 6.19 15.40 2.22
CA PRO A 253 6.14 16.65 2.99
C PRO A 253 6.61 16.45 4.43
N LYS A 254 6.18 15.37 5.08
CA LYS A 254 6.59 15.05 6.45
C LYS A 254 8.09 14.76 6.56
N ALA A 255 8.64 14.01 5.61
CA ALA A 255 10.07 13.75 5.56
C ALA A 255 10.90 15.02 5.34
N ALA A 256 10.42 15.93 4.50
CA ALA A 256 11.07 17.22 4.27
C ALA A 256 11.09 18.09 5.53
N GLU A 257 9.97 18.17 6.27
CA GLU A 257 9.92 18.87 7.56
C GLU A 257 10.91 18.29 8.57
N ILE A 258 10.96 16.96 8.71
CA ILE A 258 11.92 16.30 9.63
C ILE A 258 13.37 16.58 9.21
N ALA A 259 13.64 16.68 7.90
CA ALA A 259 14.96 17.06 7.39
C ALA A 259 15.27 18.56 7.57
N GLY A 260 14.33 19.36 8.04
CA GLY A 260 14.47 20.81 8.23
C GLY A 260 14.10 21.65 7.01
N ALA A 261 13.65 21.04 5.92
CA ALA A 261 13.34 21.75 4.67
C ALA A 261 11.97 22.43 4.69
N VAL A 262 11.82 23.40 3.80
CA VAL A 262 10.52 23.90 3.34
C VAL A 262 10.12 23.08 2.11
N ALA A 263 8.87 22.61 2.05
CA ALA A 263 8.39 21.78 0.94
C ALA A 263 7.15 22.39 0.28
N ILE A 264 7.13 22.42 -1.06
CA ILE A 264 5.91 22.63 -1.85
C ILE A 264 5.63 21.34 -2.62
N ILE A 265 4.46 20.73 -2.37
CA ILE A 265 4.04 19.50 -3.04
C ILE A 265 2.78 19.79 -3.84
N ALA A 266 2.87 19.71 -5.16
CA ALA A 266 1.71 19.85 -6.05
C ALA A 266 0.88 18.56 -6.07
N GLU A 267 -0.43 18.69 -6.00
CA GLU A 267 -1.38 17.58 -6.14
C GLU A 267 -2.62 18.07 -6.88
N VAL A 268 -3.08 17.31 -7.86
CA VAL A 268 -4.26 17.63 -8.66
C VAL A 268 -5.57 17.12 -8.06
N ASP A 269 -5.48 16.14 -7.18
CA ASP A 269 -6.61 15.55 -6.48
C ASP A 269 -6.74 16.17 -5.07
N TYR A 270 -7.73 17.06 -4.93
CA TYR A 270 -7.95 17.76 -3.65
C TYR A 270 -8.24 16.81 -2.47
N SER A 271 -8.88 15.68 -2.72
CA SER A 271 -9.20 14.71 -1.67
C SER A 271 -7.94 14.13 -0.99
N ARG A 272 -6.87 13.98 -1.77
CA ARG A 272 -5.55 13.54 -1.26
C ARG A 272 -4.89 14.62 -0.42
N ILE A 273 -4.99 15.87 -0.84
CA ILE A 273 -4.49 17.02 -0.08
C ILE A 273 -5.17 17.08 1.29
N GLU A 274 -6.52 17.05 1.29
CA GLU A 274 -7.31 17.08 2.52
C GLU A 274 -6.96 15.92 3.46
N THR A 275 -6.81 14.73 2.90
CA THR A 275 -6.43 13.54 3.67
C THR A 275 -5.08 13.71 4.36
N ARG A 276 -4.05 14.20 3.66
CA ARG A 276 -2.71 14.41 4.23
C ARG A 276 -2.67 15.54 5.23
N HIS A 277 -3.41 16.61 5.00
CA HIS A 277 -3.53 17.69 5.96
C HIS A 277 -4.21 17.22 7.25
N ARG A 278 -5.33 16.52 7.17
CA ARG A 278 -6.02 15.93 8.32
C ARG A 278 -5.15 14.95 9.12
N GLN A 279 -4.26 14.24 8.45
CA GLN A 279 -3.28 13.35 9.07
C GLN A 279 -2.08 14.09 9.71
N GLY A 280 -1.98 15.41 9.55
CA GLY A 280 -0.85 16.20 10.05
C GLY A 280 0.45 16.00 9.27
N TRP A 281 0.35 15.60 8.00
CA TRP A 281 1.49 15.35 7.11
C TRP A 281 1.80 16.55 6.23
N VAL A 282 0.87 17.49 6.10
CA VAL A 282 0.98 18.76 5.40
C VAL A 282 0.43 19.85 6.31
N GLN A 283 1.15 20.97 6.44
CA GLN A 283 0.76 22.06 7.35
C GLN A 283 -0.19 23.05 6.66
N HIS A 284 0.06 23.41 5.41
CA HIS A 284 -0.70 24.42 4.68
C HIS A 284 -1.27 23.87 3.38
N ILE A 285 -2.45 24.37 3.02
CA ILE A 285 -3.12 24.07 1.75
C ILE A 285 -3.43 25.37 1.03
N THR A 286 -3.11 25.45 -0.25
CA THR A 286 -3.51 26.57 -1.11
C THR A 286 -3.70 26.10 -2.55
N SER A 287 -4.62 26.74 -3.28
CA SER A 287 -4.74 26.66 -4.75
C SER A 287 -4.15 27.89 -5.45
N ASP A 288 -3.68 28.87 -4.69
CA ASP A 288 -2.99 30.04 -5.21
C ASP A 288 -1.49 29.82 -5.21
N LEU A 289 -0.90 29.84 -6.41
CA LEU A 289 0.54 29.64 -6.59
C LEU A 289 1.37 30.75 -5.93
N SER A 290 0.91 31.99 -5.99
CA SER A 290 1.57 33.14 -5.37
C SER A 290 1.59 32.99 -3.85
N GLU A 291 0.52 32.50 -3.27
CA GLU A 291 0.43 32.23 -1.85
C GLU A 291 1.35 31.07 -1.44
N ALA A 292 1.44 30.01 -2.24
CA ALA A 292 2.37 28.91 -1.99
C ALA A 292 3.82 29.42 -1.93
N TYR A 293 4.21 30.25 -2.87
CA TYR A 293 5.54 30.84 -2.88
C TYR A 293 5.77 31.82 -1.73
N ARG A 294 4.79 32.64 -1.38
CA ARG A 294 4.88 33.57 -0.25
C ARG A 294 5.10 32.83 1.07
N LEU A 295 4.32 31.76 1.32
CA LEU A 295 4.48 30.90 2.50
C LEU A 295 5.85 30.24 2.53
N ALA A 296 6.32 29.73 1.38
CA ALA A 296 7.62 29.10 1.29
C ALA A 296 8.76 30.10 1.54
N ALA A 297 8.70 31.30 0.97
CA ALA A 297 9.70 32.34 1.16
C ALA A 297 9.79 32.79 2.63
N ASP A 298 8.64 33.04 3.30
CA ASP A 298 8.62 33.38 4.72
C ASP A 298 9.25 32.27 5.59
N ALA A 299 8.92 31.01 5.32
CA ALA A 299 9.48 29.89 6.05
C ALA A 299 10.99 29.71 5.81
N ILE A 300 11.48 29.96 4.59
CA ILE A 300 12.90 29.93 4.23
C ILE A 300 13.65 31.03 4.97
N ASP A 301 13.15 32.26 4.91
CA ASP A 301 13.81 33.44 5.56
C ASP A 301 13.91 33.23 7.08
N ARG A 302 12.89 32.64 7.67
CA ARG A 302 12.82 32.31 9.11
C ARG A 302 13.55 31.01 9.47
N ARG A 303 14.01 30.25 8.49
CA ARG A 303 14.60 28.92 8.66
C ARG A 303 13.74 27.95 9.46
N ILE A 304 12.44 27.98 9.23
CA ILE A 304 11.45 27.10 9.89
C ILE A 304 11.00 26.03 8.89
N PRO A 305 11.06 24.74 9.26
CA PRO A 305 10.50 23.68 8.42
C PRO A 305 9.00 23.91 8.18
N CYS A 306 8.56 23.73 6.94
CA CYS A 306 7.19 23.99 6.56
C CYS A 306 6.81 23.11 5.36
N SER A 307 5.59 22.60 5.32
CA SER A 307 5.06 21.89 4.17
C SER A 307 3.77 22.51 3.65
N ILE A 308 3.73 22.71 2.34
CA ILE A 308 2.65 23.37 1.62
C ILE A 308 2.15 22.44 0.53
N ALA A 309 0.89 22.05 0.57
CA ALA A 309 0.20 21.39 -0.52
C ALA A 309 -0.35 22.44 -1.47
N TYR A 310 0.09 22.41 -2.70
CA TYR A 310 -0.44 23.24 -3.77
C TYR A 310 -1.43 22.42 -4.59
N HIS A 311 -2.71 22.83 -4.57
CA HIS A 311 -3.73 22.21 -5.42
C HIS A 311 -3.60 22.67 -6.85
N GLY A 312 -2.88 21.91 -7.66
CA GLY A 312 -2.63 22.25 -9.06
C GLY A 312 -1.58 21.34 -9.69
N ASN A 313 -1.32 21.62 -10.97
CA ASN A 313 -0.33 20.86 -11.72
C ASN A 313 1.08 21.33 -11.37
N VAL A 314 1.99 20.39 -11.13
CA VAL A 314 3.41 20.67 -10.83
C VAL A 314 4.11 21.45 -11.94
N CYS A 315 3.67 21.33 -13.18
CA CYS A 315 4.24 22.11 -14.30
C CYS A 315 4.20 23.62 -14.04
N LEU A 316 3.19 24.12 -13.33
CA LEU A 316 3.09 25.52 -12.98
C LEU A 316 4.19 25.99 -11.99
N LEU A 317 4.69 25.09 -11.15
CA LEU A 317 5.81 25.37 -10.26
C LEU A 317 7.15 25.55 -10.98
N TYR A 318 7.29 24.95 -12.18
CA TYR A 318 8.52 25.07 -12.97
C TYR A 318 8.45 26.19 -14.01
N THR A 319 7.27 26.62 -14.42
CA THR A 319 7.08 27.65 -15.44
C THR A 319 6.80 29.04 -14.89
N SER A 320 6.49 29.14 -13.60
CA SER A 320 6.34 30.42 -12.88
C SER A 320 7.68 30.89 -12.32
N PRO A 321 7.87 32.20 -12.09
CA PRO A 321 9.07 32.71 -11.41
C PRO A 321 9.29 31.97 -10.12
N SER A 322 10.44 31.30 -9.98
CA SER A 322 10.73 30.52 -8.79
C SER A 322 11.09 31.42 -7.62
N PRO A 323 11.01 30.96 -6.36
CA PRO A 323 11.53 31.72 -5.22
C PRO A 323 13.01 32.13 -5.37
N ARG A 324 13.80 31.43 -6.22
CA ARG A 324 15.15 31.81 -6.58
C ARG A 324 15.18 33.13 -7.38
N ASP A 325 14.19 33.34 -8.23
CA ASP A 325 14.09 34.56 -9.01
C ASP A 325 13.70 35.75 -8.12
N TYR A 326 12.89 35.53 -7.09
CA TYR A 326 12.60 36.53 -6.05
C TYR A 326 13.82 36.86 -5.18
N ALA A 327 14.68 35.89 -4.90
CA ALA A 327 15.93 36.12 -4.16
C ALA A 327 16.94 36.91 -4.99
N ALA A 328 16.99 36.75 -6.31
CA ALA A 328 17.83 37.48 -7.24
C ALA A 328 17.40 38.96 -7.40
N TYR A 329 16.14 39.31 -7.12
CA TYR A 329 15.65 40.70 -7.15
C TYR A 329 15.92 41.48 -5.86
N ARG A 330 16.49 40.89 -4.83
CA ARG A 330 16.82 41.53 -3.54
C ARG A 330 18.33 41.79 -3.33
N MET A 331 19.17 41.66 -4.37
CA MET A 331 20.57 42.09 -4.35
C MET A 331 20.78 43.44 -5.01
#